data_4787b28854509efcedb28a6edcb44db7
#
_entry.id   4787b28854509efcedb28a6edcb44db7
#
_cell.length_a   1.000
_cell.length_b   1.000
_cell.length_c   1.000
_cell.angle_alpha   90.00
_cell.angle_beta   90.00
_cell.angle_gamma   90.00
#
_symmetry.space_group_name_H-M   'P 1'
#
loop_
_entity.id
_entity.type
_entity.pdbx_description
1 polymer ?
#
loop_
_entity_poly.entity_id
_entity_poly.type
_entity_poly.pdbx_seq_one_letter_code
_entity_poly.pdbx_strand_id
1 'polypeptide(L)'
;LKPNVEVIGLLAIAENAISGSAMRPGDVITHFGGTTVEVRNTDAEGRLVLADALAYADHELNPDVIVDLATLTGAASLGLGRIHGAMYASSDAAATRWLKAADAAGEPVWRLPLVDEYEHALDSDIADVCHISTDPHVGAGSITAALFLRRFVGRRTWLHLDIAGPARSDADRRLITRGGTAYGTASLIRWVESFGV
;
A
#
# COMPACT_ATOMS: atom_id res chain seq x y z
N LEU A 1 7.60 1.08 -23.55
CA LEU A 1 7.40 2.46 -23.09
C LEU A 1 8.71 3.23 -23.11
N LYS A 2 8.65 4.51 -23.43
CA LYS A 2 9.75 5.45 -23.25
C LYS A 2 9.17 6.73 -22.63
N PRO A 3 8.77 6.68 -21.33
CA PRO A 3 8.23 7.85 -20.67
C PRO A 3 9.31 8.93 -20.57
N ASN A 4 8.91 10.18 -20.58
CA ASN A 4 9.82 11.33 -20.37
C ASN A 4 9.98 11.65 -18.88
N VAL A 5 10.00 10.61 -18.05
CA VAL A 5 10.23 10.65 -16.61
C VAL A 5 11.09 9.47 -16.19
N GLU A 6 11.91 9.65 -15.18
CA GLU A 6 12.61 8.55 -14.54
C GLU A 6 11.61 7.71 -13.73
N VAL A 7 11.70 6.39 -13.87
CA VAL A 7 10.85 5.44 -13.13
C VAL A 7 11.76 4.41 -12.47
N ILE A 8 11.70 4.33 -11.15
CA ILE A 8 12.42 3.34 -10.35
C ILE A 8 11.41 2.36 -9.76
N GLY A 9 11.61 1.08 -10.00
CA GLY A 9 10.77 0.01 -9.44
C GLY A 9 11.45 -0.66 -8.25
N LEU A 10 10.77 -0.69 -7.11
CA LEU A 10 11.17 -1.44 -5.92
C LEU A 10 10.24 -2.65 -5.75
N LEU A 11 10.81 -3.83 -5.55
CA LEU A 11 10.07 -5.04 -5.25
C LEU A 11 10.28 -5.40 -3.77
N ALA A 12 9.30 -5.07 -2.93
CA ALA A 12 9.30 -5.42 -1.51
C ALA A 12 8.91 -6.89 -1.34
N ILE A 13 9.90 -7.79 -1.37
CA ILE A 13 9.71 -9.24 -1.36
C ILE A 13 10.35 -9.82 -0.12
N ALA A 14 9.59 -10.59 0.65
CA ALA A 14 10.07 -11.38 1.77
C ALA A 14 9.49 -12.78 1.74
N GLU A 15 10.27 -13.77 2.16
CA GLU A 15 9.78 -15.13 2.37
C GLU A 15 9.01 -15.19 3.70
N ASN A 16 7.72 -15.51 3.64
CA ASN A 16 6.89 -15.68 4.83
C ASN A 16 6.86 -17.18 5.20
N ALA A 17 7.79 -17.58 6.07
CA ALA A 17 7.97 -18.97 6.47
C ALA A 17 8.01 -19.11 7.99
N ILE A 18 7.49 -20.24 8.49
CA ILE A 18 7.60 -20.60 9.90
C ILE A 18 9.06 -20.98 10.21
N SER A 19 9.67 -20.30 11.18
CA SER A 19 11.03 -20.60 11.62
C SER A 19 11.23 -20.23 13.10
N GLY A 20 12.34 -20.70 13.68
CA GLY A 20 12.74 -20.33 15.05
C GLY A 20 13.14 -18.86 15.21
N SER A 21 13.47 -18.17 14.10
CA SER A 21 13.87 -16.76 14.06
C SER A 21 12.79 -15.84 13.45
N ALA A 22 11.60 -16.37 13.14
CA ALA A 22 10.49 -15.56 12.65
C ALA A 22 10.02 -14.57 13.73
N MET A 23 9.58 -13.40 13.31
CA MET A 23 9.02 -12.38 14.21
C MET A 23 7.80 -12.92 14.97
N ARG A 24 7.58 -12.39 16.15
CA ARG A 24 6.49 -12.79 17.06
C ARG A 24 5.72 -11.56 17.53
N PRO A 25 4.46 -11.71 17.94
CA PRO A 25 3.76 -10.63 18.64
C PRO A 25 4.52 -10.20 19.89
N GLY A 26 4.70 -8.88 20.06
CA GLY A 26 5.52 -8.29 21.14
C GLY A 26 6.96 -7.97 20.73
N ASP A 27 7.42 -8.41 19.57
CA ASP A 27 8.72 -7.98 19.03
C ASP A 27 8.65 -6.50 18.62
N VAL A 28 9.78 -5.81 18.78
CA VAL A 28 10.00 -4.46 18.24
C VAL A 28 11.07 -4.57 17.17
N ILE A 29 10.71 -4.18 15.95
CA ILE A 29 11.62 -4.16 14.81
C ILE A 29 11.98 -2.74 14.43
N THR A 30 13.19 -2.53 13.93
CA THR A 30 13.63 -1.22 13.46
C THR A 30 13.61 -1.20 11.94
N HIS A 31 12.85 -0.28 11.38
CA HIS A 31 12.76 -0.05 9.94
C HIS A 31 13.91 0.80 9.42
N PHE A 32 14.08 0.78 8.09
CA PHE A 32 14.98 1.71 7.42
C PHE A 32 14.69 3.15 7.85
N GLY A 33 15.72 3.93 8.17
CA GLY A 33 15.56 5.28 8.73
C GLY A 33 15.41 5.35 10.25
N GLY A 34 15.32 4.21 10.94
CA GLY A 34 15.40 4.12 12.40
C GLY A 34 14.06 4.04 13.15
N THR A 35 12.93 4.18 12.46
CA THR A 35 11.60 4.07 13.08
C THR A 35 11.40 2.67 13.67
N THR A 36 11.05 2.60 14.95
CA THR A 36 10.74 1.36 15.65
C THR A 36 9.26 1.01 15.56
N VAL A 37 8.96 -0.27 15.33
CA VAL A 37 7.59 -0.76 15.11
C VAL A 37 7.30 -1.96 15.99
N GLU A 38 6.23 -1.86 16.79
CA GLU A 38 5.70 -2.99 17.55
C GLU A 38 4.96 -3.96 16.63
N VAL A 39 5.34 -5.23 16.66
CA VAL A 39 4.63 -6.32 15.97
C VAL A 39 3.56 -6.87 16.89
N ARG A 40 2.29 -6.87 16.48
CA ARG A 40 1.17 -7.47 17.23
C ARG A 40 0.46 -8.59 16.47
N ASN A 41 0.58 -8.61 15.15
CA ASN A 41 -0.01 -9.63 14.30
C ASN A 41 0.96 -10.00 13.17
N THR A 42 1.48 -11.21 13.21
CA THR A 42 2.45 -11.68 12.20
C THR A 42 1.85 -11.92 10.82
N ASP A 43 0.53 -11.98 10.69
CA ASP A 43 -0.20 -12.04 9.41
C ASP A 43 -0.37 -10.66 8.75
N ALA A 44 0.11 -9.61 9.40
CA ALA A 44 0.17 -8.25 8.84
C ALA A 44 1.62 -7.87 8.44
N GLU A 45 2.42 -8.82 8.01
CA GLU A 45 3.83 -8.69 7.63
C GLU A 45 4.02 -7.83 6.37
N GLY A 46 3.08 -7.89 5.44
CA GLY A 46 3.17 -7.21 4.15
C GLY A 46 3.42 -5.71 4.29
N ARG A 47 2.75 -5.06 5.25
CA ARG A 47 2.96 -3.62 5.51
C ARG A 47 4.32 -3.31 6.14
N LEU A 48 4.91 -4.24 6.88
CA LEU A 48 6.25 -4.09 7.46
C LEU A 48 7.30 -4.10 6.36
N VAL A 49 7.24 -5.07 5.45
CA VAL A 49 8.15 -5.16 4.30
C VAL A 49 7.99 -3.96 3.36
N LEU A 50 6.73 -3.53 3.13
CA LEU A 50 6.44 -2.38 2.28
C LEU A 50 6.94 -1.07 2.90
N ALA A 51 6.82 -0.90 4.23
CA ALA A 51 7.28 0.28 4.95
C ALA A 51 8.79 0.51 4.79
N ASP A 52 9.61 -0.55 4.81
CA ASP A 52 11.05 -0.44 4.55
C ASP A 52 11.35 0.05 3.13
N ALA A 53 10.64 -0.48 2.14
CA ALA A 53 10.80 -0.04 0.74
C ALA A 53 10.38 1.42 0.56
N LEU A 54 9.30 1.86 1.23
CA LEU A 54 8.83 3.25 1.20
C LEU A 54 9.82 4.20 1.87
N ALA A 55 10.33 3.84 3.06
CA ALA A 55 11.36 4.61 3.75
C ALA A 55 12.65 4.73 2.93
N TYR A 56 13.09 3.61 2.33
CA TYR A 56 14.25 3.62 1.43
C TYR A 56 14.01 4.54 0.22
N ALA A 57 12.83 4.47 -0.39
CA ALA A 57 12.49 5.34 -1.52
C ALA A 57 12.53 6.82 -1.14
N ASP A 58 11.98 7.19 0.00
CA ASP A 58 11.99 8.58 0.49
C ASP A 58 13.41 9.07 0.79
N HIS A 59 14.21 8.28 1.51
CA HIS A 59 15.52 8.69 2.01
C HIS A 59 16.62 8.66 0.95
N GLU A 60 16.68 7.57 0.15
CA GLU A 60 17.79 7.32 -0.76
C GLU A 60 17.50 7.74 -2.21
N LEU A 61 16.26 7.59 -2.66
CA LEU A 61 15.92 7.86 -4.06
C LEU A 61 15.37 9.26 -4.28
N ASN A 62 14.84 9.90 -3.23
CA ASN A 62 14.34 11.28 -3.25
C ASN A 62 13.36 11.56 -4.42
N PRO A 63 12.31 10.71 -4.63
CA PRO A 63 11.40 10.85 -5.76
C PRO A 63 10.42 12.01 -5.55
N ASP A 64 9.87 12.55 -6.64
CA ASP A 64 8.76 13.52 -6.61
C ASP A 64 7.44 12.86 -6.18
N VAL A 65 7.25 11.61 -6.58
CA VAL A 65 6.03 10.84 -6.29
C VAL A 65 6.36 9.39 -5.98
N ILE A 66 5.74 8.86 -4.94
CA ILE A 66 5.79 7.44 -4.59
C ILE A 66 4.41 6.84 -4.88
N VAL A 67 4.39 5.69 -5.57
CA VAL A 67 3.19 4.87 -5.75
C VAL A 67 3.51 3.46 -5.31
N ASP A 68 2.70 2.91 -4.43
CA ASP A 68 2.79 1.51 -4.08
C ASP A 68 1.48 0.76 -4.37
N LEU A 69 1.62 -0.50 -4.75
CA LEU A 69 0.51 -1.42 -4.99
C LEU A 69 0.76 -2.69 -4.18
N ALA A 70 -0.18 -3.05 -3.32
CA ALA A 70 -0.05 -4.23 -2.48
C ALA A 70 -1.40 -4.94 -2.29
N THR A 71 -1.36 -6.25 -2.18
CA THR A 71 -2.49 -7.07 -1.72
C THR A 71 -2.53 -7.03 -0.20
N LEU A 72 -2.85 -5.85 0.36
CA LEU A 72 -2.48 -5.54 1.73
C LEU A 72 -3.52 -5.98 2.76
N THR A 73 -4.81 -5.69 2.54
CA THR A 73 -5.80 -5.92 3.60
C THR A 73 -7.05 -6.65 3.13
N GLY A 74 -7.50 -7.59 3.96
CA GLY A 74 -8.83 -8.16 3.81
C GLY A 74 -9.94 -7.12 3.97
N ALA A 75 -9.70 -6.06 4.74
CA ALA A 75 -10.65 -4.98 4.96
C ALA A 75 -10.99 -4.21 3.68
N ALA A 76 -10.03 -3.97 2.80
CA ALA A 76 -10.29 -3.38 1.47
C ALA A 76 -11.20 -4.26 0.63
N SER A 77 -10.95 -5.57 0.62
CA SER A 77 -11.78 -6.54 -0.09
C SER A 77 -13.19 -6.66 0.49
N LEU A 78 -13.34 -6.56 1.81
CA LEU A 78 -14.65 -6.55 2.46
C LEU A 78 -15.45 -5.29 2.11
N GLY A 79 -14.80 -4.14 2.05
CA GLY A 79 -15.45 -2.85 1.76
C GLY A 79 -15.79 -2.65 0.29
N LEU A 80 -14.92 -3.08 -0.63
CA LEU A 80 -15.02 -2.77 -2.07
C LEU A 80 -15.24 -4.01 -2.95
N GLY A 81 -15.24 -5.20 -2.36
CA GLY A 81 -15.38 -6.46 -3.10
C GLY A 81 -14.11 -6.83 -3.88
N ARG A 82 -14.28 -7.64 -4.93
CA ARG A 82 -13.16 -8.23 -5.69
C ARG A 82 -12.94 -7.60 -7.07
N ILE A 83 -13.51 -6.43 -7.31
CA ILE A 83 -13.39 -5.75 -8.60
C ILE A 83 -12.67 -4.42 -8.46
N HIS A 84 -12.95 -3.68 -7.38
CA HIS A 84 -12.36 -2.37 -7.14
C HIS A 84 -11.13 -2.46 -6.25
N GLY A 85 -10.06 -1.73 -6.64
CA GLY A 85 -8.95 -1.44 -5.74
C GLY A 85 -9.31 -0.27 -4.80
N ALA A 86 -8.81 -0.31 -3.57
CA ALA A 86 -8.86 0.84 -2.68
C ALA A 86 -7.66 1.75 -2.95
N MET A 87 -7.88 3.06 -3.07
CA MET A 87 -6.82 4.04 -3.25
C MET A 87 -6.80 5.02 -2.11
N TYR A 88 -5.62 5.28 -1.60
CA TYR A 88 -5.29 6.35 -0.67
C TYR A 88 -4.31 7.32 -1.32
N ALA A 89 -4.44 8.60 -1.04
CA ALA A 89 -3.60 9.60 -1.66
C ALA A 89 -3.35 10.78 -0.72
N SER A 90 -2.11 11.24 -0.65
CA SER A 90 -1.71 12.46 0.06
C SER A 90 -2.02 13.74 -0.74
N SER A 91 -2.36 13.62 -2.04
CA SER A 91 -2.62 14.74 -2.95
C SER A 91 -3.85 14.49 -3.82
N ASP A 92 -4.76 15.45 -3.87
CA ASP A 92 -5.95 15.39 -4.73
C ASP A 92 -5.60 15.40 -6.21
N ALA A 93 -4.55 16.14 -6.59
CA ALA A 93 -4.07 16.20 -7.97
C ALA A 93 -3.55 14.83 -8.43
N ALA A 94 -2.75 14.16 -7.57
CA ALA A 94 -2.23 12.82 -7.85
C ALA A 94 -3.37 11.80 -7.92
N ALA A 95 -4.32 11.85 -6.97
CA ALA A 95 -5.51 11.00 -6.97
C ALA A 95 -6.33 11.15 -8.25
N THR A 96 -6.61 12.38 -8.66
CA THR A 96 -7.37 12.68 -9.88
C THR A 96 -6.66 12.14 -11.13
N ARG A 97 -5.34 12.31 -11.21
CA ARG A 97 -4.53 11.78 -12.32
C ARG A 97 -4.56 10.25 -12.37
N TRP A 98 -4.44 9.60 -11.22
CA TRP A 98 -4.55 8.13 -11.15
C TRP A 98 -5.93 7.65 -11.56
N LEU A 99 -7.01 8.25 -11.04
CA LEU A 99 -8.39 7.86 -11.40
C LEU A 99 -8.65 7.93 -12.91
N LYS A 100 -8.14 8.97 -13.60
CA LYS A 100 -8.23 9.07 -15.06
C LYS A 100 -7.49 7.95 -15.77
N ALA A 101 -6.30 7.60 -15.29
CA ALA A 101 -5.49 6.50 -15.84
C ALA A 101 -6.18 5.15 -15.64
N ALA A 102 -6.73 4.92 -14.43
CA ALA A 102 -7.44 3.70 -14.07
C ALA A 102 -8.73 3.52 -14.90
N ASP A 103 -9.50 4.59 -15.10
CA ASP A 103 -10.68 4.58 -15.97
C ASP A 103 -10.31 4.23 -17.41
N ALA A 104 -9.28 4.87 -17.96
CA ALA A 104 -8.77 4.58 -19.31
C ALA A 104 -8.20 3.16 -19.45
N ALA A 105 -7.74 2.55 -18.36
CA ALA A 105 -7.25 1.18 -18.31
C ALA A 105 -8.35 0.13 -18.09
N GLY A 106 -9.55 0.56 -17.67
CA GLY A 106 -10.64 -0.34 -17.30
C GLY A 106 -10.39 -1.06 -15.98
N GLU A 107 -9.55 -0.52 -15.10
CA GLU A 107 -9.24 -1.05 -13.77
C GLU A 107 -9.93 -0.17 -12.70
N PRO A 108 -11.13 -0.52 -12.25
CA PRO A 108 -11.92 0.34 -11.36
C PRO A 108 -11.28 0.51 -9.99
N VAL A 109 -11.15 1.75 -9.55
CA VAL A 109 -10.55 2.15 -8.28
C VAL A 109 -11.53 3.03 -7.51
N TRP A 110 -11.59 2.90 -6.19
CA TRP A 110 -12.32 3.79 -5.32
C TRP A 110 -11.39 4.45 -4.31
N ARG A 111 -11.42 5.79 -4.27
CA ARG A 111 -10.63 6.54 -3.29
C ARG A 111 -11.30 6.48 -1.92
N LEU A 112 -10.55 6.03 -0.92
CA LEU A 112 -10.89 6.07 0.48
C LEU A 112 -10.14 7.19 1.21
N PRO A 113 -10.69 7.74 2.31
CA PRO A 113 -10.05 8.82 3.05
C PRO A 113 -8.85 8.32 3.87
N LEU A 114 -7.84 9.17 4.04
CA LEU A 114 -6.88 9.09 5.14
C LEU A 114 -7.51 9.87 6.32
N VAL A 115 -7.93 9.15 7.35
CA VAL A 115 -8.66 9.72 8.50
C VAL A 115 -7.68 9.96 9.64
N ASP A 116 -7.23 11.21 9.81
CA ASP A 116 -6.21 11.56 10.81
C ASP A 116 -6.65 11.25 12.24
N GLU A 117 -7.95 11.28 12.53
CA GLU A 117 -8.52 10.92 13.81
C GLU A 117 -8.25 9.47 14.22
N TYR A 118 -7.87 8.60 13.28
CA TYR A 118 -7.52 7.20 13.55
C TYR A 118 -6.02 6.98 13.80
N GLU A 119 -5.19 8.01 13.73
CA GLU A 119 -3.74 7.91 13.97
C GLU A 119 -3.42 7.35 15.37
N HIS A 120 -4.20 7.75 16.40
CA HIS A 120 -4.02 7.26 17.77
C HIS A 120 -4.16 5.73 17.89
N ALA A 121 -4.87 5.10 16.97
CA ALA A 121 -5.01 3.65 16.95
C ALA A 121 -3.72 2.90 16.58
N LEU A 122 -2.69 3.62 16.16
CA LEU A 122 -1.36 3.09 15.85
C LEU A 122 -0.33 3.40 16.95
N ASP A 123 -0.75 3.97 18.07
CA ASP A 123 0.15 4.25 19.19
C ASP A 123 0.67 2.96 19.82
N SER A 124 1.92 2.97 20.27
CA SER A 124 2.58 1.87 20.97
C SER A 124 3.24 2.38 22.25
N ASP A 125 3.17 1.59 23.32
CA ASP A 125 3.85 1.87 24.58
C ASP A 125 5.33 1.49 24.58
N ILE A 126 5.79 0.73 23.57
CA ILE A 126 7.14 0.13 23.53
C ILE A 126 7.93 0.46 22.26
N ALA A 127 7.30 1.12 21.27
CA ALA A 127 7.90 1.49 20.00
C ALA A 127 7.35 2.85 19.53
N ASP A 128 7.88 3.41 18.44
CA ASP A 128 7.39 4.64 17.85
C ASP A 128 5.98 4.47 17.26
N VAL A 129 5.64 3.26 16.81
CA VAL A 129 4.35 2.95 16.20
C VAL A 129 4.03 1.46 16.33
N CYS A 130 2.73 1.13 16.41
CA CYS A 130 2.25 -0.23 16.22
C CYS A 130 1.80 -0.44 14.77
N HIS A 131 2.10 -1.59 14.17
CA HIS A 131 1.79 -1.84 12.76
C HIS A 131 0.33 -2.14 12.48
N ILE A 132 -0.47 -2.44 13.50
CA ILE A 132 -1.93 -2.63 13.40
C ILE A 132 -2.64 -1.77 14.43
N SER A 133 -3.95 -1.55 14.24
CA SER A 133 -4.76 -0.81 15.22
C SER A 133 -4.73 -1.51 16.58
N THR A 134 -4.47 -0.73 17.62
CA THR A 134 -4.55 -1.12 19.03
C THR A 134 -5.92 -0.80 19.64
N ASP A 135 -6.72 0.04 18.97
CA ASP A 135 -8.06 0.42 19.40
C ASP A 135 -9.11 -0.48 18.71
N PRO A 136 -9.82 -1.33 19.48
CA PRO A 136 -10.86 -2.21 18.93
C PRO A 136 -12.08 -1.45 18.40
N HIS A 137 -12.25 -0.17 18.73
CA HIS A 137 -13.39 0.64 18.30
C HIS A 137 -13.17 1.31 16.94
N VAL A 138 -11.93 1.41 16.47
CA VAL A 138 -11.63 2.04 15.18
C VAL A 138 -12.03 1.16 14.00
N GLY A 139 -11.79 -0.12 14.04
CA GLY A 139 -12.26 -1.10 13.05
C GLY A 139 -11.79 -0.93 11.60
N ALA A 140 -11.41 0.25 11.16
CA ALA A 140 -11.13 0.66 9.78
C ALA A 140 -9.80 0.11 9.23
N GLY A 141 -9.64 -1.22 9.14
CA GLY A 141 -8.38 -1.91 8.93
C GLY A 141 -7.60 -1.51 7.67
N SER A 142 -8.27 -1.13 6.58
CA SER A 142 -7.59 -0.66 5.37
C SER A 142 -7.10 0.79 5.53
N ILE A 143 -7.87 1.65 6.22
CA ILE A 143 -7.48 3.04 6.50
C ILE A 143 -6.29 3.06 7.46
N THR A 144 -6.34 2.29 8.55
CA THR A 144 -5.24 2.23 9.52
C THR A 144 -3.97 1.64 8.92
N ALA A 145 -4.09 0.69 7.98
CA ALA A 145 -2.94 0.19 7.22
C ALA A 145 -2.31 1.29 6.34
N ALA A 146 -3.12 2.09 5.66
CA ALA A 146 -2.65 3.22 4.87
C ALA A 146 -2.02 4.31 5.76
N LEU A 147 -2.59 4.60 6.93
CA LEU A 147 -2.01 5.54 7.91
C LEU A 147 -0.66 5.06 8.43
N PHE A 148 -0.51 3.76 8.71
CA PHE A 148 0.77 3.19 9.06
C PHE A 148 1.82 3.42 7.96
N LEU A 149 1.51 3.09 6.69
CA LEU A 149 2.42 3.27 5.56
C LEU A 149 2.77 4.75 5.34
N ARG A 150 1.81 5.67 5.55
CA ARG A 150 2.02 7.12 5.42
C ARG A 150 3.19 7.63 6.26
N ARG A 151 3.49 7.00 7.39
CA ARG A 151 4.60 7.39 8.27
C ARG A 151 5.98 7.16 7.65
N PHE A 152 6.07 6.38 6.58
CA PHE A 152 7.32 6.00 5.91
C PHE A 152 7.55 6.68 4.56
N VAL A 153 6.68 7.60 4.14
CA VAL A 153 6.79 8.29 2.85
C VAL A 153 7.21 9.76 2.97
N GLY A 154 7.57 10.21 4.16
CA GLY A 154 8.00 11.58 4.42
C GLY A 154 6.95 12.62 3.97
N ARG A 155 7.40 13.61 3.18
CA ARG A 155 6.54 14.66 2.61
C ARG A 155 6.25 14.46 1.13
N ARG A 156 6.49 13.26 0.59
CA ARG A 156 6.30 12.98 -0.83
C ARG A 156 4.83 12.98 -1.20
N THR A 157 4.56 13.32 -2.45
CA THR A 157 3.27 12.96 -3.04
C THR A 157 3.19 11.44 -3.09
N TRP A 158 2.18 10.88 -2.45
CA TRP A 158 2.06 9.44 -2.27
C TRP A 158 0.67 8.93 -2.65
N LEU A 159 0.67 7.77 -3.30
CA LEU A 159 -0.50 6.98 -3.65
C LEU A 159 -0.28 5.55 -3.16
N HIS A 160 -1.22 5.03 -2.41
CA HIS A 160 -1.29 3.62 -2.02
C HIS A 160 -2.50 2.96 -2.66
N LEU A 161 -2.28 1.86 -3.33
CA LEU A 161 -3.32 1.02 -3.94
C LEU A 161 -3.38 -0.31 -3.19
N ASP A 162 -4.41 -0.50 -2.35
CA ASP A 162 -4.71 -1.79 -1.77
C ASP A 162 -5.54 -2.60 -2.78
N ILE A 163 -4.85 -3.52 -3.43
CA ILE A 163 -5.40 -4.35 -4.51
C ILE A 163 -5.77 -5.77 -4.05
N ALA A 164 -5.92 -5.99 -2.74
CA ALA A 164 -6.25 -7.30 -2.19
C ALA A 164 -7.51 -7.93 -2.79
N GLY A 165 -8.50 -7.11 -3.14
CA GLY A 165 -9.72 -7.57 -3.81
C GLY A 165 -9.49 -8.02 -5.25
N PRO A 166 -9.06 -7.13 -6.15
CA PRO A 166 -8.99 -7.39 -7.59
C PRO A 166 -7.74 -8.11 -8.08
N ALA A 167 -6.71 -8.30 -7.25
CA ALA A 167 -5.44 -8.91 -7.66
C ALA A 167 -5.53 -10.37 -8.07
N ARG A 168 -6.63 -11.06 -7.73
CA ARG A 168 -6.85 -12.47 -8.04
C ARG A 168 -8.26 -12.73 -8.56
N SER A 169 -8.38 -13.61 -9.55
CA SER A 169 -9.66 -14.12 -10.04
C SER A 169 -9.75 -15.64 -9.82
N ASP A 170 -10.91 -16.10 -9.34
CA ASP A 170 -11.18 -17.53 -9.13
C ASP A 170 -11.65 -18.22 -10.43
N ALA A 171 -11.96 -17.44 -11.47
CA ALA A 171 -12.46 -17.95 -12.77
C ALA A 171 -12.00 -17.04 -13.92
N ASP A 172 -12.06 -17.58 -15.13
CA ASP A 172 -11.86 -16.80 -16.35
C ASP A 172 -13.03 -15.84 -16.55
N ARG A 173 -12.71 -14.54 -16.76
CA ARG A 173 -13.71 -13.48 -16.98
C ARG A 173 -13.22 -12.50 -18.05
N ARG A 174 -13.76 -12.58 -19.24
CA ARG A 174 -13.35 -11.75 -20.38
C ARG A 174 -11.84 -11.88 -20.65
N LEU A 175 -11.05 -10.79 -20.43
CA LEU A 175 -9.60 -10.77 -20.62
C LEU A 175 -8.82 -11.22 -19.37
N ILE A 176 -9.49 -11.46 -18.25
CA ILE A 176 -8.88 -11.88 -16.98
C ILE A 176 -8.95 -13.40 -16.91
N THR A 177 -7.78 -14.04 -16.80
CA THR A 177 -7.69 -15.48 -16.57
C THR A 177 -7.71 -15.77 -15.07
N ARG A 178 -8.09 -17.01 -14.72
CA ARG A 178 -7.99 -17.51 -13.35
C ARG A 178 -6.56 -17.38 -12.83
N GLY A 179 -6.41 -16.89 -11.59
CA GLY A 179 -5.11 -16.64 -10.95
C GLY A 179 -4.85 -15.17 -10.71
N GLY A 180 -3.58 -14.75 -10.80
CA GLY A 180 -3.19 -13.35 -10.68
C GLY A 180 -3.69 -12.54 -11.88
N THR A 181 -4.24 -11.36 -11.61
CA THR A 181 -4.90 -10.52 -12.63
C THR A 181 -3.98 -9.45 -13.22
N ALA A 182 -2.81 -9.22 -12.62
CA ALA A 182 -1.94 -8.06 -12.89
C ALA A 182 -2.66 -6.70 -12.73
N TYR A 183 -3.72 -6.65 -11.91
CA TYR A 183 -4.47 -5.42 -11.64
C TYR A 183 -3.57 -4.29 -11.17
N GLY A 184 -3.81 -3.09 -11.68
CA GLY A 184 -3.01 -1.89 -11.43
C GLY A 184 -1.88 -1.69 -12.44
N THR A 185 -1.46 -2.72 -13.18
CA THR A 185 -0.35 -2.61 -14.15
C THR A 185 -0.72 -1.70 -15.31
N ALA A 186 -1.90 -1.87 -15.89
CA ALA A 186 -2.36 -1.03 -17.01
C ALA A 186 -2.59 0.42 -16.56
N SER A 187 -3.15 0.61 -15.37
CA SER A 187 -3.33 1.92 -14.76
C SER A 187 -1.99 2.62 -14.53
N LEU A 188 -1.00 1.91 -13.98
CA LEU A 188 0.33 2.45 -13.71
C LEU A 188 1.02 2.88 -15.02
N ILE A 189 0.93 2.07 -16.07
CA ILE A 189 1.46 2.41 -17.39
C ILE A 189 0.83 3.71 -17.91
N ARG A 190 -0.50 3.81 -17.90
CA ARG A 190 -1.23 5.01 -18.34
C ARG A 190 -0.89 6.23 -17.48
N TRP A 191 -0.75 6.01 -16.20
CA TRP A 191 -0.41 7.08 -15.26
C TRP A 191 0.99 7.63 -15.52
N VAL A 192 2.00 6.77 -15.72
CA VAL A 192 3.37 7.17 -16.08
C VAL A 192 3.41 7.89 -17.42
N GLU A 193 2.68 7.41 -18.44
CA GLU A 193 2.59 8.07 -19.74
C GLU A 193 2.01 9.50 -19.64
N SER A 194 1.14 9.76 -18.67
CA SER A 194 0.51 11.06 -18.47
C SER A 194 1.44 12.19 -18.01
N PHE A 195 2.68 11.87 -17.62
CA PHE A 195 3.69 12.86 -17.23
C PHE A 195 4.54 13.36 -18.43
N GLY A 196 4.45 12.72 -19.57
CA GLY A 196 5.28 13.00 -20.76
C GLY A 196 4.56 13.79 -21.86
N VAL A 197 3.38 14.35 -21.55
CA VAL A 197 2.57 15.14 -22.51
C VAL A 197 2.62 16.59 -22.17
#